data_c574b2227b7dad78d873528b9a5e1ada
#
_entry.id   c574b2227b7dad78d873528b9a5e1ada
#
_cell.length_a   1.000
_cell.length_b   1.000
_cell.length_c   1.000
_cell.angle_alpha   90.00
_cell.angle_beta   90.00
_cell.angle_gamma   90.00
#
_symmetry.space_group_name_H-M   'P 1'
#
loop_
_entity.id
_entity.type
_entity.pdbx_description
1 polymer ?
#
loop_
_entity_poly.entity_id
_entity_poly.type
_entity_poly.pdbx_seq_one_letter_code
_entity_poly.pdbx_strand_id
1 'polypeptide(L)'
;MNARTAIVLSALAVTAVHFLDEIWLRDTSGTAFDAKAGATVIALSLPSLVALAWTRLPWSRPVFALVGLFVVSGAWSNLIGADASGGEITSLAYLAAANALLAVGIGELANAVGARLHTQPARA
;
A
#
# COMPACT_ATOMS: atom_id res chain seq x y z
N MET A 1 5.80 10.13 -16.08
CA MET A 1 5.55 9.16 -14.99
C MET A 1 5.74 7.77 -15.56
N ASN A 2 6.56 6.96 -14.93
CA ASN A 2 6.76 5.60 -15.41
C ASN A 2 5.64 4.67 -14.90
N ALA A 3 5.60 3.45 -15.45
CA ALA A 3 4.54 2.50 -15.13
C ALA A 3 4.53 2.12 -13.64
N ARG A 4 5.69 1.94 -13.05
CA ARG A 4 5.77 1.59 -11.62
C ARG A 4 5.21 2.70 -10.74
N THR A 5 5.54 3.94 -11.03
CA THR A 5 5.02 5.08 -10.29
C THR A 5 3.49 5.16 -10.44
N ALA A 6 2.97 4.96 -11.64
CA ALA A 6 1.54 4.95 -11.86
C ALA A 6 0.85 3.84 -11.04
N ILE A 7 1.44 2.65 -11.02
CA ILE A 7 0.91 1.52 -10.24
C ILE A 7 0.92 1.86 -8.74
N VAL A 8 2.02 2.38 -8.24
CA VAL A 8 2.14 2.72 -6.81
C VAL A 8 1.11 3.78 -6.41
N LEU A 9 1.03 4.86 -7.18
CA LEU A 9 0.09 5.94 -6.86
C LEU A 9 -1.35 5.47 -6.95
N SER A 10 -1.69 4.66 -7.94
CA SER A 10 -3.03 4.09 -8.08
C SER A 10 -3.35 3.15 -6.90
N ALA A 11 -2.41 2.30 -6.52
CA ALA A 11 -2.59 1.39 -5.40
C ALA A 11 -2.78 2.15 -4.08
N LEU A 12 -2.03 3.21 -3.88
CA LEU A 12 -2.18 4.04 -2.68
C LEU A 12 -3.52 4.77 -2.66
N ALA A 13 -3.99 5.24 -3.81
CA ALA A 13 -5.31 5.86 -3.92
C ALA A 13 -6.42 4.87 -3.59
N VAL A 14 -6.34 3.65 -4.11
CA VAL A 14 -7.30 2.59 -3.81
C VAL A 14 -7.29 2.25 -2.32
N THR A 15 -6.11 2.18 -1.73
CA THR A 15 -5.97 1.92 -0.29
C THR A 15 -6.65 3.01 0.54
N ALA A 16 -6.45 4.27 0.18
CA ALA A 16 -7.08 5.39 0.86
C ALA A 16 -8.60 5.32 0.74
N VAL A 17 -9.11 5.03 -0.46
CA VAL A 17 -10.55 4.90 -0.69
C VAL A 17 -11.13 3.76 0.14
N HIS A 18 -10.43 2.63 0.20
CA HIS A 18 -10.88 1.49 1.00
C HIS A 18 -10.99 1.85 2.49
N PHE A 19 -9.98 2.53 3.02
CA PHE A 19 -10.02 2.94 4.43
C PHE A 19 -11.12 3.95 4.70
N LEU A 20 -11.35 4.90 3.78
CA LEU A 20 -12.46 5.85 3.91
C LEU A 20 -13.80 5.13 3.86
N ASP A 21 -13.95 4.15 2.99
CA ASP A 21 -15.16 3.34 2.91
C ASP A 21 -15.42 2.63 4.24
N GLU A 22 -14.40 2.03 4.84
CA GLU A 22 -14.56 1.36 6.13
C GLU A 22 -14.93 2.34 7.25
N ILE A 23 -14.31 3.51 7.26
CA ILE A 23 -14.53 4.50 8.33
C ILE A 23 -15.95 5.08 8.25
N TRP A 24 -16.38 5.45 7.05
CA TRP A 24 -17.59 6.24 6.89
C TRP A 24 -18.82 5.44 6.48
N LEU A 25 -18.65 4.42 5.66
CA LEU A 25 -19.78 3.68 5.10
C LEU A 25 -20.07 2.37 5.82
N ARG A 26 -19.07 1.81 6.50
CA ARG A 26 -19.21 0.50 7.11
C ARG A 26 -19.08 0.49 8.60
N ASP A 27 -18.47 1.48 9.17
CA ASP A 27 -18.39 1.54 10.62
C ASP A 27 -19.74 1.96 11.17
N THR A 28 -20.49 0.97 11.59
CA THR A 28 -21.80 1.19 12.18
C THR A 28 -21.75 1.16 13.69
N SER A 29 -20.59 1.12 14.27
CA SER A 29 -20.42 0.87 15.70
C SER A 29 -20.71 2.08 16.57
N GLY A 30 -21.23 3.17 16.01
CA GLY A 30 -21.50 4.36 16.79
C GLY A 30 -20.26 5.15 17.16
N THR A 31 -19.21 4.99 16.41
CA THR A 31 -17.98 5.74 16.60
C THR A 31 -18.24 7.24 16.53
N ALA A 32 -17.72 7.98 17.48
CA ALA A 32 -17.90 9.42 17.54
C ALA A 32 -17.30 10.10 16.30
N PHE A 33 -17.91 11.21 15.90
CA PHE A 33 -17.47 11.96 14.72
C PHE A 33 -15.99 12.35 14.82
N ASP A 34 -15.52 12.77 15.99
CA ASP A 34 -14.12 13.16 16.17
C ASP A 34 -13.17 11.99 15.94
N ALA A 35 -13.55 10.77 16.36
CA ALA A 35 -12.76 9.57 16.12
C ALA A 35 -12.71 9.26 14.63
N LYS A 36 -13.83 9.42 13.91
CA LYS A 36 -13.86 9.24 12.46
C LYS A 36 -13.02 10.30 11.75
N ALA A 37 -13.07 11.54 12.20
CA ALA A 37 -12.26 12.61 11.63
C ALA A 37 -10.78 12.32 11.82
N GLY A 38 -10.36 11.89 13.01
CA GLY A 38 -8.98 11.50 13.27
C GLY A 38 -8.54 10.31 12.41
N ALA A 39 -9.37 9.30 12.31
CA ALA A 39 -9.10 8.14 11.45
C ALA A 39 -9.00 8.56 9.98
N THR A 40 -9.83 9.49 9.53
CA THR A 40 -9.78 10.01 8.17
C THR A 40 -8.46 10.73 7.90
N VAL A 41 -8.00 11.54 8.83
CA VAL A 41 -6.70 12.22 8.70
C VAL A 41 -5.59 11.19 8.53
N ILE A 42 -5.58 10.15 9.34
CA ILE A 42 -4.58 9.08 9.24
C ILE A 42 -4.71 8.36 7.91
N ALA A 43 -5.93 8.02 7.50
CA ALA A 43 -6.17 7.27 6.26
C ALA A 43 -5.73 8.03 5.01
N LEU A 44 -5.78 9.36 5.04
CA LEU A 44 -5.30 10.19 3.94
C LEU A 44 -3.81 10.50 4.06
N SER A 45 -3.31 10.66 5.28
CA SER A 45 -1.93 11.06 5.51
C SER A 45 -0.95 9.92 5.23
N LEU A 46 -1.25 8.70 5.66
CA LEU A 46 -0.32 7.58 5.49
C LEU A 46 -0.05 7.26 4.01
N PRO A 47 -1.07 7.08 3.15
CA PRO A 47 -0.81 6.87 1.73
C PRO A 47 -0.11 8.07 1.07
N SER A 48 -0.44 9.29 1.50
CA SER A 48 0.20 10.49 0.97
C SER A 48 1.68 10.53 1.31
N LEU A 49 2.04 10.19 2.55
CA LEU A 49 3.45 10.14 2.96
C LEU A 49 4.20 9.04 2.23
N VAL A 50 3.57 7.90 2.02
CA VAL A 50 4.17 6.80 1.27
C VAL A 50 4.38 7.21 -0.19
N ALA A 51 3.39 7.88 -0.79
CA ALA A 51 3.52 8.39 -2.15
C ALA A 51 4.66 9.42 -2.25
N LEU A 52 4.77 10.27 -1.27
CA LEU A 52 5.84 11.27 -1.21
C LEU A 52 7.21 10.59 -1.10
N ALA A 53 7.32 9.56 -0.26
CA ALA A 53 8.55 8.79 -0.15
C ALA A 53 8.92 8.13 -1.48
N TRP A 54 7.96 7.53 -2.15
CA TRP A 54 8.21 6.92 -3.45
C TRP A 54 8.76 7.93 -4.46
N THR A 55 8.14 9.11 -4.52
CA THR A 55 8.50 10.11 -5.55
C THR A 55 9.73 10.93 -5.21
N ARG A 56 9.98 11.17 -3.91
CA ARG A 56 11.03 12.08 -3.47
C ARG A 56 12.27 11.38 -2.95
N LEU A 57 12.16 10.12 -2.55
CA LEU A 57 13.26 9.35 -1.96
C LEU A 57 13.47 8.07 -2.76
N PRO A 58 14.08 8.14 -3.95
CA PRO A 58 14.23 6.95 -4.80
C PRO A 58 14.99 5.82 -4.11
N TRP A 59 15.91 6.16 -3.20
CA TRP A 59 16.68 5.15 -2.47
C TRP A 59 15.80 4.31 -1.54
N SER A 60 14.62 4.79 -1.18
CA SER A 60 13.71 4.06 -0.29
C SER A 60 12.83 3.05 -1.03
N ARG A 61 12.83 3.07 -2.35
CA ARG A 61 11.92 2.22 -3.14
C ARG A 61 12.05 0.73 -2.85
N PRO A 62 13.25 0.17 -2.63
CA PRO A 62 13.34 -1.25 -2.28
C PRO A 62 12.63 -1.60 -0.97
N VAL A 63 12.47 -0.65 -0.05
CA VAL A 63 11.75 -0.86 1.20
C VAL A 63 10.27 -1.14 0.95
N PHE A 64 9.75 -0.76 -0.21
CA PHE A 64 8.36 -1.02 -0.57
C PHE A 64 8.04 -2.51 -0.68
N ALA A 65 9.06 -3.38 -0.80
CA ALA A 65 8.84 -4.81 -0.67
C ALA A 65 8.30 -5.15 0.72
N LEU A 66 8.84 -4.53 1.77
CA LEU A 66 8.37 -4.75 3.14
C LEU A 66 7.01 -4.08 3.36
N VAL A 67 6.83 -2.86 2.85
CA VAL A 67 5.55 -2.17 2.95
C VAL A 67 4.47 -2.99 2.26
N GLY A 68 4.74 -3.46 1.05
CA GLY A 68 3.80 -4.29 0.30
C GLY A 68 3.47 -5.58 1.03
N LEU A 69 4.47 -6.24 1.59
CA LEU A 69 4.25 -7.47 2.36
C LEU A 69 3.35 -7.22 3.57
N PHE A 70 3.59 -6.14 4.29
CA PHE A 70 2.77 -5.77 5.43
C PHE A 70 1.33 -5.49 5.01
N VAL A 71 1.15 -4.72 3.95
CA VAL A 71 -0.19 -4.35 3.45
C VAL A 71 -0.93 -5.57 2.91
N VAL A 72 -0.24 -6.46 2.19
CA VAL A 72 -0.83 -7.71 1.69
C VAL A 72 -1.28 -8.59 2.85
N SER A 73 -0.46 -8.71 3.90
CA SER A 73 -0.82 -9.50 5.08
C SER A 73 -2.09 -8.95 5.73
N GLY A 74 -2.18 -7.62 5.86
CA GLY A 74 -3.37 -6.97 6.39
C GLY A 74 -4.59 -7.18 5.51
N ALA A 75 -4.43 -7.06 4.20
CA ALA A 75 -5.53 -7.23 3.26
C ALA A 75 -6.06 -8.66 3.26
N TRP A 76 -5.17 -9.65 3.28
CA TRP A 76 -5.59 -11.06 3.36
C TRP A 76 -6.26 -11.36 4.69
N SER A 77 -5.72 -10.87 5.81
CA SER A 77 -6.34 -11.06 7.13
C SER A 77 -7.74 -10.47 7.17
N ASN A 78 -7.90 -9.30 6.58
CA ASN A 78 -9.18 -8.62 6.53
C ASN A 78 -10.21 -9.41 5.71
N LEU A 79 -9.78 -9.94 4.57
CA LEU A 79 -10.66 -10.71 3.70
C LEU A 79 -11.05 -12.05 4.32
N ILE A 80 -10.09 -12.76 4.93
CA ILE A 80 -10.34 -14.07 5.52
C ILE A 80 -11.15 -13.94 6.80
N GLY A 81 -10.87 -12.92 7.61
CA GLY A 81 -11.53 -12.73 8.91
C GLY A 81 -12.88 -12.06 8.81
N ALA A 82 -13.19 -11.43 7.69
CA ALA A 82 -14.48 -10.77 7.53
C ALA A 82 -15.54 -11.78 7.15
N ASP A 83 -16.65 -11.75 7.84
CA ASP A 83 -17.87 -12.28 7.26
C ASP A 83 -18.10 -11.51 5.98
N ALA A 84 -17.94 -12.16 4.88
CA ALA A 84 -18.01 -11.56 3.57
C ALA A 84 -19.41 -11.06 3.27
N SER A 85 -19.83 -10.03 3.94
CA SER A 85 -21.21 -9.58 3.85
C SER A 85 -21.35 -8.18 3.30
N GLY A 86 -20.35 -7.57 2.84
CA GLY A 86 -20.48 -6.24 2.27
C GLY A 86 -19.11 -5.66 2.07
N GLY A 87 -18.95 -4.93 1.01
CA GLY A 87 -17.72 -4.26 0.72
C GLY A 87 -16.65 -5.12 0.10
N GLU A 88 -17.09 -6.22 -0.39
CA GLU A 88 -16.19 -7.11 -1.11
C GLU A 88 -15.50 -6.39 -2.24
N ILE A 89 -16.18 -5.44 -2.89
CA ILE A 89 -15.60 -4.71 -4.02
C ILE A 89 -14.40 -3.88 -3.57
N THR A 90 -14.55 -3.07 -2.52
CA THR A 90 -13.42 -2.27 -2.03
C THR A 90 -12.35 -3.13 -1.38
N SER A 91 -12.75 -4.22 -0.72
CA SER A 91 -11.79 -5.15 -0.12
C SER A 91 -10.99 -5.90 -1.18
N LEU A 92 -11.63 -6.32 -2.26
CA LEU A 92 -10.96 -6.97 -3.38
C LEU A 92 -10.05 -5.97 -4.09
N ALA A 93 -10.50 -4.74 -4.30
CA ALA A 93 -9.67 -3.70 -4.89
C ALA A 93 -8.45 -3.40 -4.01
N TYR A 94 -8.64 -3.35 -2.70
CA TYR A 94 -7.55 -3.17 -1.75
C TYR A 94 -6.56 -4.34 -1.81
N LEU A 95 -7.06 -5.57 -1.88
CA LEU A 95 -6.20 -6.75 -2.00
C LEU A 95 -5.39 -6.68 -3.30
N ALA A 96 -6.02 -6.33 -4.42
CA ALA A 96 -5.32 -6.17 -5.69
C ALA A 96 -4.26 -5.06 -5.61
N ALA A 97 -4.60 -3.94 -5.00
CA ALA A 97 -3.67 -2.82 -4.80
C ALA A 97 -2.48 -3.24 -3.93
N ALA A 98 -2.74 -3.98 -2.86
CA ALA A 98 -1.70 -4.47 -1.96
C ALA A 98 -0.73 -5.41 -2.69
N ASN A 99 -1.28 -6.32 -3.50
CA ASN A 99 -0.45 -7.22 -4.29
C ASN A 99 0.38 -6.46 -5.34
N ALA A 100 -0.18 -5.42 -5.93
CA ALA A 100 0.55 -4.57 -6.88
C ALA A 100 1.70 -3.84 -6.18
N LEU A 101 1.47 -3.30 -4.98
CA LEU A 101 2.52 -2.67 -4.20
C LEU A 101 3.65 -3.66 -3.87
N LEU A 102 3.28 -4.86 -3.47
CA LEU A 102 4.26 -5.90 -3.17
C LEU A 102 5.08 -6.26 -4.42
N ALA A 103 4.42 -6.45 -5.55
CA ALA A 103 5.09 -6.79 -6.80
C ALA A 103 6.08 -5.71 -7.22
N VAL A 104 5.67 -4.44 -7.15
CA VAL A 104 6.56 -3.32 -7.47
C VAL A 104 7.70 -3.24 -6.48
N GLY A 105 7.43 -3.42 -5.19
CA GLY A 105 8.47 -3.42 -4.17
C GLY A 105 9.50 -4.51 -4.39
N ILE A 106 9.05 -5.73 -4.71
CA ILE A 106 9.94 -6.84 -5.03
C ILE A 106 10.79 -6.50 -6.26
N GLY A 107 10.19 -5.92 -7.29
CA GLY A 107 10.91 -5.50 -8.48
C GLY A 107 11.98 -4.46 -8.17
N GLU A 108 11.67 -3.48 -7.33
CA GLU A 108 12.66 -2.49 -6.92
C GLU A 108 13.77 -3.09 -6.08
N LEU A 109 13.44 -4.02 -5.19
CA LEU A 109 14.43 -4.73 -4.39
C LEU A 109 15.35 -5.56 -5.28
N ALA A 110 14.79 -6.29 -6.23
CA ALA A 110 15.55 -7.10 -7.16
C ALA A 110 16.51 -6.22 -7.99
N ASN A 111 16.04 -5.07 -8.44
CA ASN A 111 16.88 -4.13 -9.18
C ASN A 111 18.00 -3.57 -8.31
N ALA A 112 17.71 -3.26 -7.05
CA ALA A 112 18.73 -2.75 -6.14
C ALA A 112 19.81 -3.79 -5.84
N VAL A 113 19.40 -5.04 -5.62
CA VAL A 113 20.34 -6.15 -5.40
C VAL A 113 21.15 -6.41 -6.66
N GLY A 114 20.49 -6.46 -7.82
CA GLY A 114 21.17 -6.64 -9.10
C GLY A 114 22.19 -5.54 -9.38
N ALA A 115 21.83 -4.29 -9.09
CA ALA A 115 22.76 -3.17 -9.27
C ALA A 115 23.99 -3.31 -8.37
N ARG A 116 23.79 -3.75 -7.13
CA ARG A 116 24.92 -3.99 -6.23
C ARG A 116 25.83 -5.09 -6.72
N LEU A 117 25.25 -6.17 -7.22
CA LEU A 117 26.02 -7.28 -7.76
C LEU A 117 26.82 -6.86 -9.00
N HIS A 118 26.23 -6.00 -9.84
CA HIS A 118 26.90 -5.50 -11.03
C HIS A 118 27.97 -4.45 -10.74
N THR A 119 27.81 -3.68 -9.66
CA THR A 119 28.78 -2.66 -9.28
C THR A 119 29.94 -3.23 -8.47
N GLN A 120 29.77 -4.42 -7.92
CA GLN A 120 30.90 -5.12 -7.37
C GLN A 120 31.81 -5.50 -8.54
N PRO A 121 32.95 -4.87 -8.67
CA PRO A 121 33.82 -5.23 -9.78
C PRO A 121 34.12 -6.70 -9.66
N ALA A 122 34.03 -7.37 -10.78
CA ALA A 122 34.60 -8.69 -10.87
C ALA A 122 36.10 -8.53 -10.54
N ARG A 123 36.36 -8.52 -9.30
CA ARG A 123 37.73 -8.43 -8.88
C ARG A 123 38.38 -9.72 -9.20
N ALA A 124 39.05 -9.66 -10.24
CA ALA A 124 39.88 -10.78 -10.52
C ALA A 124 40.90 -10.94 -9.42
#